data_82834b1279360a6b227802a43e8370f0
#
_entry.id   82834b1279360a6b227802a43e8370f0
#
_cell.length_a   1.000
_cell.length_b   1.000
_cell.length_c   1.000
_cell.angle_alpha   90.00
_cell.angle_beta   90.00
_cell.angle_gamma   90.00
#
_symmetry.space_group_name_H-M   'P 1'
#
loop_
_entity.id
_entity.type
_entity.pdbx_description
1 polymer ?
#
loop_
_entity_poly.entity_id
_entity_poly.type
_entity_poly.pdbx_seq_one_letter_code
_entity_poly.pdbx_strand_id
1 'polypeptide(L)'
;IFNGETTMTNNITCNVDGVEFIGSNREEDGVVWSGTGAFLTLTDCNFDFEKMKFSSLVSGNSILSATNVAASGYNNGRLKVLAFVNCQFRGTYDVMDVNGYDLVDINNTLFFYVKATNFGLRFRDTSKLEMSSCELIRWFDETTIPTPSGWATCSMIELQNNNLASFGAVNINGCIIHPQQTQNGIDIGTGSTTGFGTISSNAFINIGLTTGKVFLPQNVANLPNYSLDSTKTYDIFANQGILNSNSGIMMTVSDNTNDTDLTDGVPAKIETDGLALAQASVRFDLNTDGRCTYTGSKQIYVSVHATVGFDKQGGGTDDYVFYIYKNGAQLPGSQTKIRTGGNEGTLSMTYGTLMETDDYLELWVEVVGSSDDMLIQDLQFLIRE
;
A
#
# COMPACT_ATOMS: atom_id res chain seq x y z
N ILE A 1 -38.63 4.16 3.35
CA ILE A 1 -38.45 4.37 1.90
C ILE A 1 -38.55 5.87 1.65
N PHE A 2 -37.52 6.45 1.02
CA PHE A 2 -37.53 7.84 0.58
C PHE A 2 -38.00 7.90 -0.87
N ASN A 3 -38.78 8.94 -1.19
CA ASN A 3 -39.22 9.23 -2.53
C ASN A 3 -39.11 10.73 -2.75
N GLY A 4 -38.08 11.13 -3.41
CA GLY A 4 -37.67 12.52 -3.56
C GLY A 4 -36.72 13.02 -2.46
N GLU A 5 -36.28 14.28 -2.59
CA GLU A 5 -35.34 14.92 -1.67
C GLU A 5 -36.07 15.58 -0.50
N THR A 6 -35.65 15.31 0.71
CA THR A 6 -36.26 15.82 1.93
C THR A 6 -35.26 16.61 2.77
N THR A 7 -35.58 17.84 3.13
CA THR A 7 -34.76 18.64 4.05
C THR A 7 -35.06 18.24 5.50
N MET A 8 -34.03 17.91 6.24
CA MET A 8 -34.10 17.51 7.64
C MET A 8 -33.38 18.56 8.50
N THR A 9 -33.97 18.87 9.64
CA THR A 9 -33.42 19.83 10.62
C THR A 9 -33.16 19.21 11.97
N ASN A 10 -33.70 18.03 12.23
CA ASN A 10 -33.53 17.29 13.46
C ASN A 10 -32.66 16.05 13.25
N ASN A 11 -31.76 15.81 14.18
CA ASN A 11 -30.93 14.62 14.19
C ASN A 11 -31.79 13.35 14.39
N ILE A 12 -31.37 12.27 13.76
CA ILE A 12 -31.92 10.96 14.00
C ILE A 12 -30.91 10.16 14.84
N THR A 13 -31.37 9.58 15.92
CA THR A 13 -30.57 8.63 16.72
C THR A 13 -31.18 7.24 16.59
N CYS A 14 -30.36 6.25 16.27
CA CYS A 14 -30.77 4.87 16.15
C CYS A 14 -29.84 3.95 16.96
N ASN A 15 -30.46 3.08 17.75
CA ASN A 15 -29.79 2.05 18.54
C ASN A 15 -30.46 0.67 18.39
N VAL A 16 -31.14 0.45 17.27
CA VAL A 16 -31.87 -0.76 16.95
C VAL A 16 -31.27 -1.43 15.72
N ASP A 17 -30.98 -2.71 15.81
CA ASP A 17 -30.42 -3.49 14.71
C ASP A 17 -31.40 -3.67 13.54
N GLY A 18 -30.86 -3.71 12.33
CA GLY A 18 -31.61 -4.07 11.13
C GLY A 18 -32.47 -2.93 10.56
N VAL A 19 -32.07 -1.68 10.79
CA VAL A 19 -32.70 -0.54 10.17
C VAL A 19 -32.05 -0.26 8.81
N GLU A 20 -32.90 -0.06 7.82
CA GLU A 20 -32.51 0.26 6.45
C GLU A 20 -33.08 1.62 6.00
N PHE A 21 -32.25 2.42 5.34
CA PHE A 21 -32.68 3.57 4.57
C PHE A 21 -32.59 3.25 3.08
N ILE A 22 -33.74 3.16 2.43
CA ILE A 22 -33.83 2.77 1.01
C ILE A 22 -34.45 3.91 0.20
N GLY A 23 -33.74 4.35 -0.84
CA GLY A 23 -34.26 5.18 -1.92
C GLY A 23 -34.61 4.33 -3.14
N SER A 24 -35.42 4.86 -4.05
CA SER A 24 -35.67 4.23 -5.34
C SER A 24 -34.57 4.60 -6.37
N ASN A 25 -33.98 5.78 -6.23
CA ASN A 25 -32.96 6.32 -7.10
C ASN A 25 -31.98 7.20 -6.32
N ARG A 26 -30.70 6.88 -6.35
CA ARG A 26 -29.64 7.62 -5.63
C ARG A 26 -29.45 9.08 -6.08
N GLU A 27 -30.01 9.46 -7.21
CA GLU A 27 -29.87 10.84 -7.74
C GLU A 27 -31.02 11.74 -7.33
N GLU A 28 -32.16 11.16 -7.00
CA GLU A 28 -33.40 11.88 -6.72
C GLU A 28 -33.85 11.74 -5.28
N ASP A 29 -33.63 10.57 -4.67
CA ASP A 29 -34.14 10.27 -3.34
C ASP A 29 -33.07 10.52 -2.28
N GLY A 30 -33.34 11.41 -1.35
CA GLY A 30 -32.30 11.70 -0.39
C GLY A 30 -32.66 12.66 0.73
N VAL A 31 -31.63 12.98 1.48
CA VAL A 31 -31.68 13.85 2.64
C VAL A 31 -30.78 15.05 2.41
N VAL A 32 -31.35 16.24 2.59
CA VAL A 32 -30.63 17.51 2.74
C VAL A 32 -30.55 17.85 4.21
N TRP A 33 -29.37 17.75 4.80
CA TRP A 33 -29.15 18.05 6.20
C TRP A 33 -28.89 19.55 6.40
N SER A 34 -29.72 20.19 7.20
CA SER A 34 -29.61 21.61 7.53
C SER A 34 -29.59 21.90 9.05
N GLY A 35 -29.60 20.88 9.88
CA GLY A 35 -29.48 21.01 11.34
C GLY A 35 -28.04 21.23 11.82
N THR A 36 -27.75 20.87 13.05
CA THR A 36 -26.42 20.98 13.67
C THR A 36 -25.89 19.63 14.12
N GLY A 37 -24.57 19.41 13.97
CA GLY A 37 -23.92 18.13 14.28
C GLY A 37 -24.12 17.06 13.23
N ALA A 38 -24.18 15.79 13.61
CA ALA A 38 -24.46 14.68 12.72
C ALA A 38 -25.95 14.56 12.40
N PHE A 39 -26.30 14.33 11.13
CA PHE A 39 -27.68 14.02 10.75
C PHE A 39 -28.15 12.72 11.39
N LEU A 40 -27.34 11.67 11.29
CA LEU A 40 -27.64 10.38 11.84
C LEU A 40 -26.57 9.98 12.86
N THR A 41 -27.02 9.61 14.05
CA THR A 41 -26.17 9.05 15.11
C THR A 41 -26.58 7.61 15.36
N LEU A 42 -25.64 6.68 15.14
CA LEU A 42 -25.83 5.25 15.35
C LEU A 42 -25.04 4.81 16.58
N THR A 43 -25.69 3.99 17.42
CA THR A 43 -25.04 3.42 18.61
C THR A 43 -25.37 1.94 18.72
N ASP A 44 -24.35 1.10 18.64
CA ASP A 44 -24.43 -0.36 18.82
C ASP A 44 -25.49 -1.06 17.95
N CYS A 45 -25.66 -0.60 16.70
CA CYS A 45 -26.66 -1.15 15.79
C CYS A 45 -26.12 -1.44 14.40
N ASN A 46 -26.70 -2.44 13.74
CA ASN A 46 -26.51 -2.68 12.31
C ASN A 46 -27.39 -1.74 11.52
N PHE A 47 -26.82 -1.18 10.44
CA PHE A 47 -27.53 -0.20 9.63
C PHE A 47 -27.12 -0.27 8.17
N ASP A 48 -28.11 -0.20 7.26
CA ASP A 48 -27.88 -0.27 5.83
C ASP A 48 -28.48 0.95 5.10
N PHE A 49 -27.74 1.44 4.11
CA PHE A 49 -28.17 2.50 3.23
C PHE A 49 -28.13 2.01 1.78
N GLU A 50 -29.23 2.11 1.08
CA GLU A 50 -29.31 1.71 -0.31
C GLU A 50 -29.96 2.80 -1.18
N LYS A 51 -29.29 3.15 -2.27
CA LYS A 51 -29.78 4.11 -3.28
C LYS A 51 -30.20 5.48 -2.71
N MET A 52 -29.44 5.95 -1.73
CA MET A 52 -29.72 7.21 -1.03
C MET A 52 -28.73 8.30 -1.43
N LYS A 53 -29.24 9.54 -1.52
CA LYS A 53 -28.45 10.75 -1.65
C LYS A 53 -28.38 11.49 -0.32
N PHE A 54 -27.21 11.97 0.03
CA PHE A 54 -26.97 12.79 1.21
C PHE A 54 -26.29 14.11 0.82
N SER A 55 -26.78 15.22 1.36
CA SER A 55 -26.13 16.51 1.27
C SER A 55 -26.23 17.26 2.59
N SER A 56 -25.33 18.21 2.83
CA SER A 56 -25.31 19.03 4.04
C SER A 56 -25.13 20.50 3.67
N LEU A 57 -25.96 21.38 4.25
CA LEU A 57 -25.95 22.79 3.93
C LEU A 57 -25.13 23.65 4.91
N VAL A 58 -24.68 23.09 6.04
CA VAL A 58 -24.06 23.86 7.12
C VAL A 58 -22.65 23.34 7.39
N SER A 59 -21.69 24.25 7.41
CA SER A 59 -20.28 23.93 7.70
C SER A 59 -20.10 23.34 9.10
N GLY A 60 -19.21 22.35 9.24
CA GLY A 60 -18.93 21.66 10.49
C GLY A 60 -19.94 20.55 10.85
N ASN A 61 -20.94 20.32 10.00
CA ASN A 61 -21.87 19.22 10.17
C ASN A 61 -21.39 17.96 9.44
N SER A 62 -21.73 16.78 9.98
CA SER A 62 -21.51 15.49 9.34
C SER A 62 -22.83 14.83 8.96
N ILE A 63 -22.76 13.89 8.03
CA ILE A 63 -23.94 13.06 7.70
C ILE A 63 -24.09 11.96 8.74
N LEU A 64 -22.98 11.30 9.11
CA LEU A 64 -23.04 10.15 9.99
C LEU A 64 -22.00 10.23 11.12
N SER A 65 -22.45 9.90 12.32
CA SER A 65 -21.62 9.51 13.45
C SER A 65 -22.08 8.13 13.94
N ALA A 66 -21.23 7.13 13.83
CA ALA A 66 -21.57 5.76 14.18
C ALA A 66 -20.55 5.22 15.19
N THR A 67 -21.03 4.74 16.34
CA THR A 67 -20.16 4.24 17.41
C THR A 67 -20.70 2.91 17.94
N ASN A 68 -19.84 1.89 17.94
CA ASN A 68 -20.03 0.67 18.68
C ASN A 68 -19.23 0.77 19.99
N VAL A 69 -19.92 0.89 21.12
CA VAL A 69 -19.32 1.13 22.41
C VAL A 69 -18.58 -0.11 22.94
N ALA A 70 -19.02 -1.29 22.52
CA ALA A 70 -18.40 -2.55 22.93
C ALA A 70 -17.27 -2.96 21.98
N ALA A 71 -16.26 -2.13 21.82
CA ALA A 71 -15.08 -2.32 20.96
C ALA A 71 -14.18 -3.52 21.33
N SER A 72 -14.71 -4.52 22.00
CA SER A 72 -13.99 -5.75 22.40
C SER A 72 -14.64 -7.01 21.83
N GLY A 73 -14.81 -7.06 20.52
CA GLY A 73 -15.22 -8.30 19.83
C GLY A 73 -16.56 -8.88 20.30
N TYR A 74 -17.49 -9.07 19.39
CA TYR A 74 -18.73 -9.82 19.59
C TYR A 74 -19.58 -9.43 20.81
N ASN A 75 -20.21 -8.27 20.75
CA ASN A 75 -21.29 -7.98 21.68
C ASN A 75 -22.47 -8.93 21.39
N ASN A 76 -22.75 -9.85 22.30
CA ASN A 76 -23.80 -10.88 22.18
C ASN A 76 -23.69 -11.82 20.96
N GLY A 77 -22.48 -12.02 20.40
CA GLY A 77 -22.27 -12.95 19.30
C GLY A 77 -22.79 -12.47 17.94
N ARG A 78 -23.12 -11.20 17.78
CA ARG A 78 -23.55 -10.62 16.50
C ARG A 78 -22.52 -9.58 16.01
N LEU A 79 -22.16 -9.71 14.75
CA LEU A 79 -21.33 -8.72 14.05
C LEU A 79 -22.09 -7.39 13.93
N LYS A 80 -21.41 -6.28 14.15
CA LYS A 80 -21.92 -4.94 13.88
C LYS A 80 -21.50 -4.51 12.49
N VAL A 81 -22.47 -4.35 11.62
CA VAL A 81 -22.28 -4.05 10.20
C VAL A 81 -22.88 -2.68 9.89
N LEU A 82 -22.16 -1.91 9.11
CA LEU A 82 -22.59 -0.66 8.51
C LEU A 82 -22.36 -0.76 7.00
N ALA A 83 -23.42 -0.67 6.20
CA ALA A 83 -23.32 -0.81 4.76
C ALA A 83 -23.88 0.40 4.00
N PHE A 84 -23.21 0.75 2.89
CA PHE A 84 -23.64 1.77 1.93
C PHE A 84 -23.58 1.17 0.53
N VAL A 85 -24.71 1.02 -0.11
CA VAL A 85 -24.82 0.43 -1.44
C VAL A 85 -25.51 1.40 -2.40
N ASN A 86 -24.84 1.70 -3.51
CA ASN A 86 -25.37 2.63 -4.52
C ASN A 86 -25.76 4.01 -3.97
N CYS A 87 -25.05 4.52 -2.97
CA CYS A 87 -25.33 5.80 -2.36
C CYS A 87 -24.59 6.96 -3.03
N GLN A 88 -25.02 8.19 -2.75
CA GLN A 88 -24.34 9.40 -3.18
C GLN A 88 -24.24 10.40 -2.02
N PHE A 89 -23.03 10.85 -1.73
CA PHE A 89 -22.75 11.97 -0.84
C PHE A 89 -22.32 13.16 -1.70
N ARG A 90 -23.16 14.18 -1.78
CA ARG A 90 -22.93 15.33 -2.67
C ARG A 90 -23.09 16.64 -1.94
N GLY A 91 -22.08 17.50 -2.00
CA GLY A 91 -22.10 18.80 -1.34
C GLY A 91 -22.14 18.70 0.19
N THR A 92 -21.63 17.59 0.75
CA THR A 92 -21.55 17.40 2.20
C THR A 92 -20.32 18.09 2.78
N TYR A 93 -20.37 18.51 4.04
CA TYR A 93 -19.20 18.99 4.75
C TYR A 93 -18.37 17.79 5.24
N ASP A 94 -18.51 17.35 6.47
CA ASP A 94 -17.88 16.10 6.91
C ASP A 94 -18.82 14.93 6.54
N VAL A 95 -18.25 13.78 6.15
CA VAL A 95 -19.09 12.69 5.64
C VAL A 95 -19.47 11.74 6.75
N MET A 96 -18.51 10.98 7.27
CA MET A 96 -18.78 10.01 8.30
C MET A 96 -17.61 9.83 9.27
N ASP A 97 -17.95 9.58 10.53
CA ASP A 97 -17.04 9.17 11.59
C ASP A 97 -17.57 7.86 12.21
N VAL A 98 -16.89 6.77 11.91
CA VAL A 98 -17.29 5.40 12.28
C VAL A 98 -16.26 4.84 13.26
N ASN A 99 -16.72 4.32 14.38
CA ASN A 99 -15.88 3.79 15.44
C ASN A 99 -16.35 2.43 15.95
N GLY A 100 -15.45 1.44 16.00
CA GLY A 100 -15.69 0.17 16.66
C GLY A 100 -16.59 -0.83 15.91
N TYR A 101 -16.86 -0.64 14.63
CA TYR A 101 -17.66 -1.57 13.84
C TYR A 101 -16.85 -2.80 13.41
N ASP A 102 -17.50 -3.96 13.35
CA ASP A 102 -16.87 -5.19 12.88
C ASP A 102 -16.69 -5.20 11.37
N LEU A 103 -17.65 -4.64 10.64
CA LEU A 103 -17.58 -4.47 9.19
C LEU A 103 -18.19 -3.13 8.77
N VAL A 104 -17.45 -2.40 7.95
CA VAL A 104 -17.98 -1.31 7.15
C VAL A 104 -17.85 -1.69 5.68
N ASP A 105 -18.97 -1.75 4.97
CA ASP A 105 -19.04 -2.08 3.55
C ASP A 105 -19.57 -0.90 2.75
N ILE A 106 -18.77 -0.40 1.82
CA ILE A 106 -19.12 0.75 0.96
C ILE A 106 -18.96 0.32 -0.49
N ASN A 107 -20.09 0.15 -1.16
CA ASN A 107 -20.12 -0.39 -2.50
C ASN A 107 -20.81 0.56 -3.49
N ASN A 108 -20.21 0.78 -4.65
CA ASN A 108 -20.74 1.60 -5.74
C ASN A 108 -21.27 2.97 -5.27
N THR A 109 -20.53 3.61 -4.37
CA THR A 109 -20.95 4.86 -3.72
C THR A 109 -20.10 6.02 -4.23
N LEU A 110 -20.78 7.14 -4.53
CA LEU A 110 -20.19 8.37 -5.05
C LEU A 110 -20.06 9.40 -3.94
N PHE A 111 -18.84 9.89 -3.71
CA PHE A 111 -18.52 11.02 -2.83
C PHE A 111 -18.07 12.21 -3.68
N PHE A 112 -18.96 13.16 -3.86
CA PHE A 112 -18.80 14.23 -4.84
C PHE A 112 -19.03 15.61 -4.24
N TYR A 113 -18.13 16.56 -4.49
CA TYR A 113 -18.17 17.89 -3.88
C TYR A 113 -18.22 17.86 -2.33
N VAL A 114 -17.43 17.02 -1.73
CA VAL A 114 -17.30 16.97 -0.28
C VAL A 114 -16.43 18.14 0.20
N LYS A 115 -16.97 18.93 1.12
CA LYS A 115 -16.34 20.12 1.70
C LYS A 115 -15.79 19.81 3.10
N ALA A 116 -15.12 18.68 3.25
CA ALA A 116 -14.68 18.19 4.55
C ALA A 116 -13.80 19.22 5.27
N THR A 117 -14.20 19.58 6.48
CA THR A 117 -13.50 20.54 7.34
C THR A 117 -12.70 19.85 8.45
N ASN A 118 -13.21 18.75 8.99
CA ASN A 118 -12.59 18.01 10.07
C ASN A 118 -12.16 16.61 9.63
N PHE A 119 -12.99 15.93 8.85
CA PHE A 119 -12.73 14.59 8.34
C PHE A 119 -13.58 14.30 7.09
N GLY A 120 -13.06 13.44 6.22
CA GLY A 120 -13.80 12.87 5.10
C GLY A 120 -14.55 11.60 5.52
N LEU A 121 -13.96 10.48 5.18
CA LEU A 121 -14.37 9.16 5.64
C LEU A 121 -13.41 8.74 6.76
N ARG A 122 -13.84 8.81 8.00
CA ARG A 122 -13.01 8.43 9.16
C ARG A 122 -13.49 7.10 9.71
N PHE A 123 -12.58 6.15 9.80
CA PHE A 123 -12.81 4.84 10.38
C PHE A 123 -11.84 4.62 11.54
N ARG A 124 -12.40 4.38 12.73
CA ARG A 124 -11.64 4.18 13.96
C ARG A 124 -11.97 2.80 14.54
N ASP A 125 -10.93 2.08 14.96
CA ASP A 125 -11.10 0.78 15.65
C ASP A 125 -12.05 -0.18 14.91
N THR A 126 -12.05 -0.15 13.57
CA THR A 126 -12.92 -0.97 12.72
C THR A 126 -12.22 -2.28 12.37
N SER A 127 -12.89 -3.42 12.59
CA SER A 127 -12.29 -4.73 12.34
C SER A 127 -12.11 -5.03 10.84
N LYS A 128 -13.04 -4.55 9.99
CA LYS A 128 -12.95 -4.73 8.55
C LYS A 128 -13.56 -3.55 7.81
N LEU A 129 -12.81 -2.99 6.86
CA LEU A 129 -13.30 -2.02 5.89
C LEU A 129 -13.26 -2.63 4.50
N GLU A 130 -14.38 -2.63 3.80
CA GLU A 130 -14.49 -2.98 2.40
C GLU A 130 -15.03 -1.79 1.61
N MET A 131 -14.27 -1.35 0.62
CA MET A 131 -14.69 -0.33 -0.33
C MET A 131 -14.51 -0.85 -1.75
N SER A 132 -15.58 -0.84 -2.52
CA SER A 132 -15.52 -1.30 -3.90
C SER A 132 -16.30 -0.41 -4.86
N SER A 133 -15.72 -0.17 -6.04
CA SER A 133 -16.36 0.60 -7.11
C SER A 133 -16.84 1.99 -6.68
N CYS A 134 -16.12 2.64 -5.77
CA CYS A 134 -16.46 3.95 -5.24
C CYS A 134 -15.71 5.06 -5.98
N GLU A 135 -16.31 6.24 -6.00
CA GLU A 135 -15.69 7.43 -6.58
C GLU A 135 -15.59 8.54 -5.52
N LEU A 136 -14.36 8.94 -5.19
CA LEU A 136 -14.05 10.05 -4.29
C LEU A 136 -13.43 11.18 -5.11
N ILE A 137 -14.28 12.07 -5.64
CA ILE A 137 -13.88 13.07 -6.61
C ILE A 137 -14.36 14.47 -6.26
N ARG A 138 -13.58 15.48 -6.69
CA ARG A 138 -13.92 16.91 -6.52
C ARG A 138 -14.23 17.29 -5.07
N TRP A 139 -13.30 17.04 -4.17
CA TRP A 139 -13.42 17.43 -2.76
C TRP A 139 -12.94 18.87 -2.57
N PHE A 140 -13.76 19.83 -2.95
CA PHE A 140 -13.47 21.25 -2.83
C PHE A 140 -14.74 22.09 -2.65
N ASP A 141 -14.60 23.31 -2.18
CA ASP A 141 -15.68 24.28 -2.09
C ASP A 141 -15.98 24.91 -3.46
N GLU A 142 -17.18 24.71 -3.98
CA GLU A 142 -17.63 25.31 -5.23
C GLU A 142 -17.82 26.84 -5.15
N THR A 143 -17.98 27.40 -3.95
CA THR A 143 -18.34 28.81 -3.77
C THR A 143 -17.15 29.76 -3.84
N THR A 144 -15.95 29.24 -3.70
CA THR A 144 -14.72 30.00 -3.84
C THR A 144 -13.85 29.36 -4.90
N ILE A 145 -13.66 30.01 -6.03
CA ILE A 145 -12.54 29.69 -6.94
C ILE A 145 -11.29 29.73 -6.07
N PRO A 146 -10.54 28.65 -5.97
CA PRO A 146 -9.64 28.44 -4.85
C PRO A 146 -8.54 29.48 -4.83
N THR A 147 -8.50 30.23 -3.76
CA THR A 147 -7.21 30.66 -3.26
C THR A 147 -6.62 29.47 -2.49
N PRO A 148 -5.34 29.12 -2.68
CA PRO A 148 -4.74 27.92 -2.12
C PRO A 148 -4.82 27.75 -0.60
N SER A 149 -5.29 28.74 0.13
CA SER A 149 -5.35 28.80 1.59
C SER A 149 -6.62 28.25 2.23
N GLY A 150 -7.59 27.77 1.45
CA GLY A 150 -8.89 27.34 1.98
C GLY A 150 -9.23 25.86 1.84
N TRP A 151 -8.29 25.04 1.36
CA TRP A 151 -8.51 23.62 1.21
C TRP A 151 -8.41 22.88 2.53
N ALA A 152 -9.33 21.95 2.75
CA ALA A 152 -9.28 21.09 3.90
C ALA A 152 -7.95 20.34 3.96
N THR A 153 -7.33 20.36 5.12
CA THR A 153 -6.13 19.56 5.42
C THR A 153 -6.48 18.12 5.81
N CYS A 154 -7.76 17.76 5.81
CA CYS A 154 -8.21 16.43 6.19
C CYS A 154 -7.98 15.41 5.07
N SER A 155 -7.74 14.18 5.45
CA SER A 155 -7.62 13.05 4.52
C SER A 155 -8.99 12.66 3.96
N MET A 156 -9.02 12.15 2.71
CA MET A 156 -10.27 11.65 2.11
C MET A 156 -10.74 10.38 2.81
N ILE A 157 -9.83 9.45 3.03
CA ILE A 157 -10.04 8.24 3.83
C ILE A 157 -9.02 8.26 4.96
N GLU A 158 -9.49 8.22 6.20
CA GLU A 158 -8.67 8.23 7.40
C GLU A 158 -8.90 6.95 8.20
N LEU A 159 -7.85 6.17 8.38
CA LEU A 159 -7.86 4.93 9.13
C LEU A 159 -7.11 5.16 10.45
N GLN A 160 -7.83 5.14 11.57
CA GLN A 160 -7.24 5.37 12.89
C GLN A 160 -7.46 4.18 13.81
N ASN A 161 -6.48 3.90 14.63
CA ASN A 161 -6.59 2.91 15.70
C ASN A 161 -6.31 3.60 17.03
N ASN A 162 -7.35 3.86 17.81
CA ASN A 162 -7.21 4.58 19.06
C ASN A 162 -7.12 3.65 20.28
N ASN A 163 -7.73 2.48 20.23
CA ASN A 163 -7.89 1.60 21.39
C ASN A 163 -7.60 0.12 21.08
N LEU A 164 -7.64 -0.30 19.83
CA LEU A 164 -7.35 -1.68 19.46
C LEU A 164 -5.89 -1.82 19.00
N ALA A 165 -5.28 -2.92 19.35
CA ALA A 165 -3.90 -3.23 18.95
C ALA A 165 -3.75 -3.39 17.42
N SER A 166 -4.85 -3.54 16.70
CA SER A 166 -4.82 -3.68 15.24
C SER A 166 -6.07 -3.09 14.60
N PHE A 167 -5.90 -2.26 13.58
CA PHE A 167 -6.90 -2.09 12.55
C PHE A 167 -6.95 -3.41 11.79
N GLY A 168 -8.16 -3.97 11.58
CA GLY A 168 -8.32 -5.25 10.92
C GLY A 168 -8.04 -5.21 9.42
N ALA A 169 -8.76 -5.97 8.65
CA ALA A 169 -8.61 -6.03 7.21
C ALA A 169 -9.14 -4.76 6.53
N VAL A 170 -8.38 -4.21 5.59
CA VAL A 170 -8.78 -3.09 4.73
C VAL A 170 -8.69 -3.51 3.28
N ASN A 171 -9.84 -3.55 2.60
CA ASN A 171 -9.90 -3.87 1.19
C ASN A 171 -10.50 -2.68 0.42
N ILE A 172 -9.71 -2.06 -0.44
CA ILE A 172 -10.13 -0.96 -1.31
C ILE A 172 -9.87 -1.36 -2.76
N ASN A 173 -10.93 -1.57 -3.52
CA ASN A 173 -10.83 -2.15 -4.86
C ASN A 173 -11.72 -1.41 -5.87
N GLY A 174 -11.18 -1.15 -7.06
CA GLY A 174 -11.92 -0.59 -8.18
C GLY A 174 -12.44 0.84 -7.92
N CYS A 175 -11.81 1.59 -7.01
CA CYS A 175 -12.20 2.94 -6.64
C CYS A 175 -11.44 4.01 -7.44
N ILE A 176 -12.06 5.17 -7.62
CA ILE A 176 -11.40 6.38 -8.10
C ILE A 176 -11.18 7.30 -6.91
N ILE A 177 -9.93 7.61 -6.58
CA ILE A 177 -9.55 8.45 -5.44
C ILE A 177 -8.76 9.63 -5.97
N HIS A 178 -9.31 10.83 -5.78
CA HIS A 178 -8.81 12.06 -6.39
C HIS A 178 -8.55 13.15 -5.32
N PRO A 179 -7.47 13.03 -4.52
CA PRO A 179 -7.12 14.02 -3.52
C PRO A 179 -6.67 15.34 -4.17
N GLN A 180 -6.97 16.45 -3.51
CA GLN A 180 -6.66 17.79 -3.96
C GLN A 180 -5.55 18.41 -3.10
N GLN A 181 -4.63 19.12 -3.74
CA GLN A 181 -3.59 19.95 -3.11
C GLN A 181 -2.91 19.38 -1.85
N THR A 182 -3.39 19.72 -0.66
CA THR A 182 -2.81 19.31 0.63
C THR A 182 -3.50 18.10 1.25
N GLN A 183 -4.56 17.58 0.63
CA GLN A 183 -5.28 16.41 1.13
C GLN A 183 -4.49 15.13 0.91
N ASN A 184 -4.59 14.21 1.85
CA ASN A 184 -4.18 12.83 1.59
C ASN A 184 -5.35 12.03 0.99
N GLY A 185 -5.08 11.14 0.06
CA GLY A 185 -6.08 10.22 -0.48
C GLY A 185 -6.49 9.21 0.58
N ILE A 186 -5.56 8.36 1.00
CA ILE A 186 -5.72 7.41 2.08
C ILE A 186 -4.64 7.71 3.12
N ASP A 187 -5.05 7.93 4.36
CA ASP A 187 -4.19 8.17 5.50
C ASP A 187 -4.37 7.07 6.55
N ILE A 188 -3.29 6.36 6.84
CA ILE A 188 -3.25 5.40 7.94
C ILE A 188 -2.58 6.09 9.12
N GLY A 189 -3.38 6.57 10.06
CA GLY A 189 -2.97 7.43 11.17
C GLY A 189 -1.96 6.79 12.12
N THR A 190 -1.36 7.63 12.95
CA THR A 190 -0.21 7.30 13.82
C THR A 190 -0.48 6.26 14.91
N GLY A 191 -1.71 5.93 15.21
CA GLY A 191 -2.07 4.86 16.16
C GLY A 191 -2.24 3.47 15.52
N SER A 192 -2.26 3.38 14.19
CA SER A 192 -2.53 2.12 13.47
C SER A 192 -1.28 1.28 13.33
N THR A 193 -0.99 0.46 14.32
CA THR A 193 0.24 -0.34 14.34
C THR A 193 0.17 -1.63 13.53
N THR A 194 -1.01 -2.17 13.30
CA THR A 194 -1.17 -3.42 12.56
C THR A 194 -2.45 -3.37 11.73
N GLY A 195 -2.34 -3.46 10.47
CA GLY A 195 -3.43 -3.67 9.54
C GLY A 195 -2.92 -4.51 8.40
N PHE A 196 -3.79 -5.26 7.80
CA PHE A 196 -3.50 -6.00 6.57
C PHE A 196 -4.63 -5.76 5.58
N GLY A 197 -4.38 -5.97 4.32
CA GLY A 197 -5.44 -5.83 3.34
C GLY A 197 -4.92 -5.64 1.94
N THR A 198 -5.85 -5.29 1.08
CA THR A 198 -5.61 -5.16 -0.35
C THR A 198 -6.06 -3.79 -0.83
N ILE A 199 -5.18 -3.08 -1.52
CA ILE A 199 -5.48 -1.85 -2.24
C ILE A 199 -5.19 -2.13 -3.71
N SER A 200 -6.23 -2.40 -4.49
CA SER A 200 -6.04 -2.91 -5.84
C SER A 200 -7.01 -2.33 -6.85
N SER A 201 -6.57 -2.27 -8.11
CA SER A 201 -7.40 -1.88 -9.25
C SER A 201 -8.04 -0.48 -9.09
N ASN A 202 -7.43 0.39 -8.28
CA ASN A 202 -7.89 1.75 -8.07
C ASN A 202 -7.22 2.72 -9.05
N ALA A 203 -7.89 3.82 -9.35
CA ALA A 203 -7.30 4.96 -10.03
C ALA A 203 -7.02 6.08 -9.00
N PHE A 204 -5.74 6.32 -8.72
CA PHE A 204 -5.31 7.45 -7.92
C PHE A 204 -4.96 8.61 -8.85
N ILE A 205 -5.75 9.66 -8.82
CA ILE A 205 -5.57 10.84 -9.66
C ILE A 205 -4.94 11.94 -8.83
N ASN A 206 -3.70 12.27 -9.15
CA ASN A 206 -2.90 13.27 -8.46
C ASN A 206 -2.93 14.59 -9.23
N ILE A 207 -3.94 15.41 -9.02
CA ILE A 207 -4.02 16.71 -9.68
C ILE A 207 -3.61 17.81 -8.69
N GLY A 208 -2.42 18.40 -8.94
CA GLY A 208 -1.96 19.58 -8.23
C GLY A 208 -1.66 19.38 -6.74
N LEU A 209 -1.29 18.19 -6.31
CA LEU A 209 -0.83 17.95 -4.95
C LEU A 209 0.46 18.74 -4.68
N THR A 210 0.43 19.58 -3.66
CA THR A 210 1.59 20.38 -3.22
C THR A 210 2.30 19.73 -2.03
N THR A 211 1.56 19.26 -1.05
CA THR A 211 2.08 18.61 0.16
C THR A 211 1.30 17.33 0.54
N GLY A 212 0.09 17.17 0.04
CA GLY A 212 -0.71 15.97 0.23
C GLY A 212 -0.09 14.73 -0.42
N LYS A 213 -0.48 13.56 0.04
CA LYS A 213 -0.05 12.26 -0.48
C LYS A 213 -1.25 11.48 -1.00
N VAL A 214 -1.07 10.78 -2.11
CA VAL A 214 -2.13 9.88 -2.63
C VAL A 214 -2.41 8.78 -1.61
N PHE A 215 -1.36 8.23 -1.04
CA PHE A 215 -1.41 7.26 0.03
C PHE A 215 -0.35 7.59 1.07
N LEU A 216 -0.74 7.75 2.31
CA LEU A 216 0.12 8.04 3.44
C LEU A 216 -0.01 6.94 4.50
N PRO A 217 0.76 5.87 4.41
CA PRO A 217 0.88 4.93 5.52
C PRO A 217 1.68 5.58 6.65
N GLN A 218 1.41 5.13 7.86
CA GLN A 218 2.10 5.64 9.05
C GLN A 218 3.62 5.50 8.93
N ASN A 219 4.33 6.47 9.50
CA ASN A 219 5.78 6.51 9.74
C ASN A 219 6.69 6.62 8.52
N VAL A 220 6.22 7.19 7.42
CA VAL A 220 7.11 7.37 6.30
C VAL A 220 7.16 8.78 5.79
N ALA A 221 8.24 9.43 6.15
CA ALA A 221 8.46 10.83 5.85
C ALA A 221 8.80 11.14 4.38
N ASN A 222 9.22 10.17 3.57
CA ASN A 222 10.06 10.51 2.42
C ASN A 222 9.69 9.89 1.07
N LEU A 223 8.56 9.22 0.90
CA LEU A 223 8.17 8.76 -0.43
C LEU A 223 7.07 9.64 -1.03
N PRO A 224 7.21 10.06 -2.30
CA PRO A 224 6.27 10.98 -2.92
C PRO A 224 4.86 10.43 -3.02
N ASN A 225 4.69 9.11 -3.12
CA ASN A 225 3.39 8.49 -3.33
C ASN A 225 2.94 7.60 -2.18
N TYR A 226 3.80 6.79 -1.62
CA TYR A 226 3.55 5.95 -0.45
C TYR A 226 4.86 5.37 0.07
N SER A 227 4.86 4.85 1.28
CA SER A 227 5.93 4.02 1.78
C SER A 227 5.41 2.73 2.35
N LEU A 228 6.18 1.70 2.16
CA LEU A 228 5.92 0.39 2.69
C LEU A 228 6.70 0.26 3.99
N ASP A 229 6.01 0.48 5.10
CA ASP A 229 6.55 0.10 6.40
C ASP A 229 6.69 -1.42 6.44
N SER A 230 7.86 -1.91 6.87
CA SER A 230 8.16 -3.33 7.01
C SER A 230 7.16 -4.07 7.93
N THR A 231 6.48 -3.34 8.80
CA THR A 231 5.52 -3.91 9.75
C THR A 231 4.10 -4.03 9.19
N LYS A 232 3.80 -3.51 7.99
CA LYS A 232 2.46 -3.49 7.41
C LYS A 232 2.32 -4.46 6.24
N THR A 233 1.25 -5.21 6.25
CA THR A 233 0.97 -6.31 5.32
C THR A 233 -0.08 -5.93 4.28
N TYR A 234 0.00 -4.70 3.72
CA TYR A 234 -0.87 -4.29 2.63
C TYR A 234 -0.32 -4.77 1.29
N ASP A 235 -1.15 -5.48 0.53
CA ASP A 235 -0.89 -5.79 -0.86
C ASP A 235 -1.43 -4.66 -1.75
N ILE A 236 -0.54 -3.93 -2.40
CA ILE A 236 -0.86 -2.80 -3.27
C ILE A 236 -0.48 -3.19 -4.69
N PHE A 237 -1.47 -3.43 -5.55
CA PHE A 237 -1.22 -3.89 -6.91
C PHE A 237 -2.28 -3.42 -7.91
N ALA A 238 -1.91 -3.40 -9.19
CA ALA A 238 -2.78 -3.04 -10.31
C ALA A 238 -3.46 -1.66 -10.14
N ASN A 239 -2.87 -0.73 -9.38
CA ASN A 239 -3.39 0.62 -9.23
C ASN A 239 -2.77 1.56 -10.27
N GLN A 240 -3.57 2.50 -10.78
CA GLN A 240 -3.07 3.62 -11.54
C GLN A 240 -2.68 4.76 -10.59
N GLY A 241 -1.52 5.35 -10.78
CA GLY A 241 -1.06 6.53 -10.03
C GLY A 241 -0.24 6.24 -8.77
N ILE A 242 -0.14 4.98 -8.34
CA ILE A 242 0.78 4.53 -7.30
C ILE A 242 1.52 3.27 -7.73
N LEU A 243 2.71 3.07 -7.17
CA LEU A 243 3.51 1.88 -7.44
C LEU A 243 2.93 0.65 -6.76
N ASN A 244 3.14 -0.53 -7.36
CA ASN A 244 2.82 -1.80 -6.72
C ASN A 244 3.70 -2.04 -5.50
N SER A 245 3.17 -2.79 -4.54
CA SER A 245 3.87 -3.15 -3.31
C SER A 245 4.73 -4.41 -3.43
N ASN A 246 4.81 -5.00 -4.62
CA ASN A 246 5.66 -6.16 -4.83
C ASN A 246 7.08 -5.86 -4.37
N SER A 247 7.60 -6.73 -3.55
CA SER A 247 8.95 -6.62 -3.02
C SER A 247 9.95 -6.89 -4.14
N GLY A 248 11.04 -6.16 -4.14
CA GLY A 248 12.09 -6.40 -5.11
C GLY A 248 13.23 -5.40 -5.04
N ILE A 249 14.36 -5.78 -5.62
CA ILE A 249 15.53 -4.95 -5.77
C ILE A 249 16.21 -5.26 -7.09
N MET A 250 16.73 -4.23 -7.73
CA MET A 250 17.68 -4.36 -8.83
C MET A 250 19.00 -3.77 -8.39
N MET A 251 19.97 -4.63 -8.13
CA MET A 251 21.35 -4.25 -7.86
C MET A 251 22.13 -4.24 -9.17
N THR A 252 22.97 -3.22 -9.33
CA THR A 252 23.93 -3.12 -10.45
C THR A 252 25.33 -2.87 -9.91
N VAL A 253 26.31 -3.40 -10.60
CA VAL A 253 27.72 -3.07 -10.45
C VAL A 253 28.25 -2.71 -11.82
N SER A 254 29.05 -1.66 -11.94
CA SER A 254 29.74 -1.27 -13.15
C SER A 254 31.10 -0.67 -12.80
N ASP A 255 32.03 -0.75 -13.75
CA ASP A 255 33.38 -0.18 -13.60
C ASP A 255 34.15 -0.70 -12.36
N ASN A 256 33.87 -1.93 -11.93
CA ASN A 256 34.62 -2.58 -10.86
C ASN A 256 36.06 -2.80 -11.30
N THR A 257 37.00 -2.58 -10.40
CA THR A 257 38.44 -2.71 -10.63
C THR A 257 39.12 -3.75 -9.73
N ASN A 258 38.38 -4.32 -8.80
CA ASN A 258 38.89 -5.32 -7.86
C ASN A 258 38.52 -6.73 -8.29
N ASP A 259 39.54 -7.56 -8.34
CA ASP A 259 39.38 -9.00 -8.62
C ASP A 259 38.72 -9.72 -7.44
N THR A 260 37.92 -10.71 -7.76
CA THR A 260 37.48 -11.74 -6.81
C THR A 260 38.58 -12.79 -6.75
N ASP A 261 39.27 -12.87 -5.61
CA ASP A 261 40.32 -13.86 -5.35
C ASP A 261 39.72 -15.27 -5.29
N LEU A 262 40.19 -16.18 -6.14
CA LEU A 262 39.63 -17.50 -6.28
C LEU A 262 40.66 -18.59 -5.90
N THR A 263 40.17 -19.65 -5.29
CA THR A 263 40.91 -20.87 -5.02
C THR A 263 40.22 -22.06 -5.67
N ASP A 264 40.95 -22.94 -6.31
CA ASP A 264 40.42 -24.12 -7.00
C ASP A 264 39.43 -24.90 -6.13
N GLY A 265 38.19 -25.03 -6.64
CA GLY A 265 37.12 -25.76 -5.98
C GLY A 265 36.56 -25.13 -4.71
N VAL A 266 36.85 -23.85 -4.45
CA VAL A 266 36.33 -23.12 -3.28
C VAL A 266 35.49 -21.92 -3.74
N PRO A 267 34.17 -21.92 -3.49
CA PRO A 267 33.34 -20.77 -3.79
C PRO A 267 33.73 -19.52 -3.00
N ALA A 268 33.82 -18.39 -3.67
CA ALA A 268 34.04 -17.07 -3.08
C ALA A 268 32.91 -16.14 -3.43
N LYS A 269 32.55 -15.24 -2.52
CA LYS A 269 31.62 -14.17 -2.80
C LYS A 269 32.23 -13.21 -3.82
N ILE A 270 31.45 -12.76 -4.80
CA ILE A 270 31.94 -11.77 -5.77
C ILE A 270 32.36 -10.49 -5.07
N GLU A 271 33.51 -9.94 -5.48
CA GLU A 271 33.99 -8.63 -5.02
C GLU A 271 33.32 -7.52 -5.87
N THR A 272 32.76 -6.52 -5.22
CA THR A 272 32.04 -5.43 -5.88
C THR A 272 32.70 -4.06 -5.72
N ASP A 273 33.87 -4.03 -5.04
CA ASP A 273 34.61 -2.78 -4.74
C ASP A 273 33.78 -1.68 -4.08
N GLY A 274 32.73 -2.06 -3.37
CA GLY A 274 31.76 -1.11 -2.80
C GLY A 274 30.91 -0.38 -3.84
N LEU A 275 30.93 -0.81 -5.10
CA LEU A 275 30.20 -0.18 -6.23
C LEU A 275 28.80 -0.74 -6.43
N ALA A 276 28.33 -1.66 -5.59
CA ALA A 276 26.99 -2.18 -5.67
C ALA A 276 25.95 -1.06 -5.40
N LEU A 277 25.11 -0.79 -6.41
CA LEU A 277 24.10 0.25 -6.36
C LEU A 277 22.69 -0.34 -6.52
N ALA A 278 21.76 0.08 -5.65
CA ALA A 278 20.35 -0.21 -5.83
C ALA A 278 19.72 0.79 -6.82
N GLN A 279 19.30 0.31 -7.98
CA GLN A 279 18.59 1.12 -8.97
C GLN A 279 17.10 1.29 -8.59
N ALA A 280 16.51 0.26 -7.99
CA ALA A 280 15.16 0.28 -7.44
C ALA A 280 15.12 -0.70 -6.28
N SER A 281 14.54 -0.28 -5.17
CA SER A 281 14.41 -1.14 -3.99
C SER A 281 13.06 -0.92 -3.31
N VAL A 282 12.35 -2.02 -3.06
CA VAL A 282 11.10 -2.06 -2.29
C VAL A 282 11.20 -3.22 -1.32
N ARG A 283 11.24 -2.93 -0.03
CA ARG A 283 11.43 -3.91 1.07
C ARG A 283 12.73 -4.72 0.96
N PHE A 284 13.75 -4.12 0.38
CA PHE A 284 15.10 -4.68 0.34
C PHE A 284 16.12 -3.60 0.67
N ASP A 285 17.13 -3.96 1.45
CA ASP A 285 18.30 -3.15 1.69
C ASP A 285 19.49 -3.75 0.93
N LEU A 286 20.33 -2.88 0.40
CA LEU A 286 21.58 -3.26 -0.26
C LEU A 286 22.77 -2.77 0.55
N ASN A 287 23.66 -3.70 0.90
CA ASN A 287 24.98 -3.37 1.43
C ASN A 287 25.95 -3.07 0.29
N THR A 288 26.97 -2.27 0.57
CA THR A 288 28.02 -1.93 -0.40
C THR A 288 28.82 -3.14 -0.88
N ASP A 289 28.77 -4.25 -0.14
CA ASP A 289 29.41 -5.52 -0.47
C ASP A 289 28.54 -6.44 -1.36
N GLY A 290 27.41 -5.95 -1.88
CA GLY A 290 26.56 -6.69 -2.80
C GLY A 290 25.55 -7.64 -2.15
N ARG A 291 25.29 -7.51 -0.85
CA ARG A 291 24.26 -8.27 -0.15
C ARG A 291 22.90 -7.59 -0.26
N CYS A 292 21.91 -8.32 -0.78
CA CYS A 292 20.52 -7.87 -0.88
C CYS A 292 19.69 -8.49 0.25
N THR A 293 19.37 -7.71 1.28
CA THR A 293 18.63 -8.16 2.48
C THR A 293 17.16 -7.81 2.37
N TYR A 294 16.28 -8.79 2.56
CA TYR A 294 14.83 -8.56 2.60
C TYR A 294 14.41 -8.02 3.96
N THR A 295 13.74 -6.86 3.96
CA THR A 295 13.29 -6.15 5.16
C THR A 295 11.77 -6.19 5.38
N GLY A 296 11.04 -6.88 4.51
CA GLY A 296 9.59 -7.05 4.65
C GLY A 296 9.23 -8.02 5.77
N SER A 297 8.04 -7.87 6.35
CA SER A 297 7.55 -8.71 7.45
C SER A 297 6.81 -9.99 7.01
N LYS A 298 6.48 -10.10 5.73
CA LYS A 298 5.76 -11.23 5.15
C LYS A 298 6.73 -12.16 4.44
N GLN A 299 6.63 -13.48 4.64
CA GLN A 299 7.33 -14.43 3.80
C GLN A 299 6.90 -14.27 2.33
N ILE A 300 7.88 -14.19 1.43
CA ILE A 300 7.64 -14.01 -0.01
C ILE A 300 8.39 -15.07 -0.81
N TYR A 301 7.85 -15.42 -1.97
CA TYR A 301 8.59 -16.19 -2.96
C TYR A 301 9.17 -15.23 -4.00
N VAL A 302 10.47 -15.27 -4.20
CA VAL A 302 11.15 -14.38 -5.14
C VAL A 302 11.76 -15.14 -6.31
N SER A 303 11.72 -14.49 -7.47
CA SER A 303 12.49 -14.86 -8.64
C SER A 303 13.76 -14.02 -8.68
N VAL A 304 14.90 -14.67 -8.85
CA VAL A 304 16.23 -14.07 -8.93
C VAL A 304 16.75 -14.21 -10.36
N HIS A 305 17.19 -13.09 -10.95
CA HIS A 305 17.84 -13.08 -12.25
C HIS A 305 19.18 -12.37 -12.11
N ALA A 306 20.27 -13.04 -12.47
CA ALA A 306 21.59 -12.43 -12.52
C ALA A 306 22.13 -12.44 -13.94
N THR A 307 22.68 -11.32 -14.38
CA THR A 307 23.49 -11.22 -15.60
C THR A 307 24.84 -10.66 -15.20
N VAL A 308 25.89 -11.40 -15.51
CA VAL A 308 27.26 -11.12 -15.08
C VAL A 308 28.14 -11.00 -16.30
N GLY A 309 28.80 -9.86 -16.46
CA GLY A 309 29.95 -9.67 -17.35
C GLY A 309 31.24 -9.74 -16.54
N PHE A 310 32.17 -10.55 -16.96
CA PHE A 310 33.40 -10.75 -16.22
C PHE A 310 34.63 -10.86 -17.12
N ASP A 311 35.79 -10.56 -16.56
CA ASP A 311 37.10 -10.76 -17.15
C ASP A 311 37.93 -11.70 -16.29
N LYS A 312 38.44 -12.74 -16.92
CA LYS A 312 39.32 -13.70 -16.32
C LYS A 312 40.74 -13.15 -16.21
N GLN A 313 41.34 -13.23 -15.04
CA GLN A 313 42.70 -12.69 -14.77
C GLN A 313 43.83 -13.66 -14.99
N GLY A 314 43.65 -14.69 -15.80
CA GLY A 314 44.67 -15.68 -16.10
C GLY A 314 44.64 -16.23 -17.53
N GLY A 315 45.56 -17.11 -17.88
CA GLY A 315 45.66 -17.77 -19.18
C GLY A 315 44.98 -19.13 -19.19
N GLY A 316 44.66 -19.65 -20.38
CA GLY A 316 44.10 -20.99 -20.53
C GLY A 316 42.59 -21.05 -20.56
N THR A 317 42.03 -22.25 -20.45
CA THR A 317 40.59 -22.48 -20.45
C THR A 317 40.16 -22.99 -19.09
N ASP A 318 39.27 -22.30 -18.43
CA ASP A 318 38.76 -22.63 -17.11
C ASP A 318 37.26 -22.76 -17.07
N ASP A 319 36.81 -23.51 -16.09
CA ASP A 319 35.41 -23.66 -15.76
C ASP A 319 35.07 -22.77 -14.54
N TYR A 320 34.12 -21.86 -14.67
CA TYR A 320 33.58 -21.08 -13.58
C TYR A 320 32.16 -21.51 -13.28
N VAL A 321 31.85 -21.63 -11.99
CA VAL A 321 30.52 -21.99 -11.52
C VAL A 321 29.99 -20.86 -10.65
N PHE A 322 28.88 -20.26 -11.05
CA PHE A 322 28.20 -19.23 -10.29
C PHE A 322 27.06 -19.81 -9.46
N TYR A 323 26.85 -19.28 -8.28
CA TYR A 323 25.87 -19.72 -7.30
C TYR A 323 25.10 -18.56 -6.71
N ILE A 324 23.85 -18.81 -6.34
CA ILE A 324 23.12 -17.93 -5.44
C ILE A 324 23.20 -18.50 -4.03
N TYR A 325 23.62 -17.66 -3.10
CA TYR A 325 23.69 -17.97 -1.68
C TYR A 325 22.57 -17.23 -0.95
N LYS A 326 22.00 -17.91 0.03
CA LYS A 326 21.03 -17.34 0.98
C LYS A 326 21.59 -17.52 2.38
N ASN A 327 21.70 -16.43 3.14
CA ASN A 327 22.20 -16.43 4.52
C ASN A 327 23.57 -17.13 4.67
N GLY A 328 24.45 -16.92 3.70
CA GLY A 328 25.79 -17.53 3.69
C GLY A 328 25.83 -19.03 3.30
N ALA A 329 24.71 -19.61 2.87
CA ALA A 329 24.62 -20.98 2.41
C ALA A 329 24.21 -21.07 0.94
N GLN A 330 24.85 -21.94 0.19
CA GLN A 330 24.50 -22.19 -1.21
C GLN A 330 23.07 -22.71 -1.34
N LEU A 331 22.30 -22.12 -2.23
CA LEU A 331 20.98 -22.64 -2.59
C LEU A 331 21.11 -23.84 -3.51
N PRO A 332 20.54 -25.00 -3.16
CA PRO A 332 20.64 -26.21 -3.96
C PRO A 332 20.05 -26.00 -5.36
N GLY A 333 20.84 -26.31 -6.40
CA GLY A 333 20.40 -26.19 -7.80
C GLY A 333 20.47 -24.76 -8.37
N SER A 334 21.01 -23.79 -7.66
CA SER A 334 21.23 -22.44 -8.19
C SER A 334 22.48 -22.32 -9.06
N GLN A 335 23.30 -23.35 -9.16
CA GLN A 335 24.55 -23.32 -9.89
C GLN A 335 24.37 -23.18 -11.40
N THR A 336 25.18 -22.33 -11.98
CA THR A 336 25.31 -22.22 -13.44
C THR A 336 26.78 -22.19 -13.82
N LYS A 337 27.16 -23.07 -14.72
CA LYS A 337 28.57 -23.28 -15.14
C LYS A 337 28.80 -22.63 -16.49
N ILE A 338 29.94 -21.94 -16.60
CA ILE A 338 30.46 -21.45 -17.86
C ILE A 338 31.89 -21.91 -18.04
N ARG A 339 32.23 -22.22 -19.28
CA ARG A 339 33.61 -22.54 -19.65
C ARG A 339 34.14 -21.45 -20.56
N THR A 340 35.24 -20.81 -20.21
CA THR A 340 35.83 -19.76 -21.02
C THR A 340 37.28 -20.06 -21.34
N GLY A 341 37.64 -19.88 -22.61
CA GLY A 341 39.01 -19.90 -23.09
C GLY A 341 39.55 -18.54 -23.50
N GLY A 342 38.70 -17.51 -23.36
CA GLY A 342 39.03 -16.11 -23.55
C GLY A 342 39.11 -15.35 -22.22
N ASN A 343 39.54 -14.11 -22.25
CA ASN A 343 39.57 -13.30 -21.04
C ASN A 343 38.17 -12.86 -20.60
N GLU A 344 37.29 -12.53 -21.54
CA GLU A 344 35.95 -12.03 -21.25
C GLU A 344 34.89 -13.12 -21.33
N GLY A 345 33.88 -13.03 -20.48
CA GLY A 345 32.69 -13.89 -20.49
C GLY A 345 31.44 -13.18 -20.01
N THR A 346 30.30 -13.74 -20.42
CA THR A 346 28.99 -13.29 -19.94
C THR A 346 28.14 -14.49 -19.57
N LEU A 347 27.46 -14.40 -18.44
CA LEU A 347 26.59 -15.44 -17.93
C LEU A 347 25.23 -14.84 -17.53
N SER A 348 24.17 -15.59 -17.76
CA SER A 348 22.85 -15.29 -17.16
C SER A 348 22.35 -16.51 -16.41
N MET A 349 21.75 -16.27 -15.24
CA MET A 349 21.17 -17.30 -14.40
C MET A 349 19.84 -16.87 -13.79
N THR A 350 18.97 -17.83 -13.52
CA THR A 350 17.66 -17.60 -12.93
C THR A 350 17.41 -18.66 -11.85
N TYR A 351 16.85 -18.22 -10.74
CA TYR A 351 16.50 -19.09 -9.63
C TYR A 351 15.29 -18.57 -8.86
N GLY A 352 14.60 -19.43 -8.10
CA GLY A 352 13.47 -19.05 -7.25
C GLY A 352 13.65 -19.55 -5.83
N THR A 353 13.35 -18.72 -4.83
CA THR A 353 13.45 -19.10 -3.42
C THR A 353 12.45 -18.36 -2.55
N LEU A 354 12.15 -18.91 -1.37
CA LEU A 354 11.41 -18.23 -0.32
C LEU A 354 12.35 -17.33 0.48
N MET A 355 11.86 -16.15 0.87
CA MET A 355 12.56 -15.23 1.76
C MET A 355 11.67 -14.84 2.94
N GLU A 356 12.26 -14.83 4.13
CA GLU A 356 11.70 -14.30 5.36
C GLU A 356 12.40 -12.99 5.73
N THR A 357 11.89 -12.28 6.71
CA THR A 357 12.52 -11.04 7.21
C THR A 357 13.98 -11.31 7.59
N ASP A 358 14.86 -10.39 7.19
CA ASP A 358 16.32 -10.45 7.39
C ASP A 358 17.05 -11.52 6.59
N ASP A 359 16.36 -12.32 5.77
CA ASP A 359 17.04 -13.16 4.79
C ASP A 359 17.77 -12.30 3.76
N TYR A 360 18.94 -12.73 3.35
CA TYR A 360 19.71 -12.06 2.30
C TYR A 360 20.18 -13.01 1.21
N LEU A 361 20.34 -12.45 0.01
CA LEU A 361 20.87 -13.12 -1.17
C LEU A 361 22.18 -12.47 -1.61
N GLU A 362 23.11 -13.32 -2.05
CA GLU A 362 24.43 -12.97 -2.56
C GLU A 362 24.76 -13.80 -3.81
N LEU A 363 25.59 -13.25 -4.68
CA LEU A 363 26.17 -13.98 -5.80
C LEU A 363 27.59 -14.44 -5.45
N TRP A 364 27.87 -15.71 -5.72
CA TRP A 364 29.15 -16.36 -5.48
C TRP A 364 29.69 -17.03 -6.73
N VAL A 365 31.00 -17.21 -6.82
CA VAL A 365 31.68 -17.84 -7.94
C VAL A 365 32.74 -18.78 -7.45
N GLU A 366 32.95 -19.88 -8.16
CA GLU A 366 34.00 -20.89 -7.95
C GLU A 366 34.72 -21.10 -9.26
N VAL A 367 36.06 -21.20 -9.21
CA VAL A 367 36.86 -21.66 -10.34
C VAL A 367 37.17 -23.15 -10.17
N VAL A 368 37.15 -23.90 -11.25
CA VAL A 368 37.42 -25.34 -11.23
C VAL A 368 38.58 -25.69 -12.18
N GLY A 369 39.62 -26.21 -11.60
CA GLY A 369 40.82 -26.68 -12.32
C GLY A 369 41.91 -25.62 -12.47
N SER A 370 41.77 -24.46 -11.87
CA SER A 370 42.79 -23.40 -11.80
C SER A 370 42.62 -22.59 -10.51
N SER A 371 43.40 -21.55 -10.33
CA SER A 371 43.23 -20.52 -9.32
C SER A 371 43.28 -19.14 -9.94
N ASP A 372 42.75 -19.03 -11.17
CA ASP A 372 42.69 -17.75 -11.87
C ASP A 372 41.56 -16.88 -11.30
N ASP A 373 41.91 -15.70 -10.86
CA ASP A 373 40.99 -14.72 -10.30
C ASP A 373 40.02 -14.18 -11.36
N MET A 374 38.96 -13.52 -10.91
CA MET A 374 37.92 -13.01 -11.78
C MET A 374 37.56 -11.58 -11.42
N LEU A 375 37.60 -10.70 -12.39
CA LEU A 375 37.05 -9.36 -12.32
C LEU A 375 35.59 -9.36 -12.80
N ILE A 376 34.66 -9.03 -11.92
CA ILE A 376 33.25 -8.80 -12.31
C ILE A 376 33.14 -7.37 -12.83
N GLN A 377 33.11 -7.19 -14.13
CA GLN A 377 33.03 -5.88 -14.77
C GLN A 377 31.65 -5.25 -14.66
N ASP A 378 30.62 -6.04 -14.97
CA ASP A 378 29.22 -5.64 -14.94
C ASP A 378 28.36 -6.70 -14.28
N LEU A 379 27.46 -6.27 -13.42
CA LEU A 379 26.46 -7.13 -12.78
C LEU A 379 25.10 -6.45 -12.80
N GLN A 380 24.10 -7.22 -13.19
CA GLN A 380 22.69 -6.93 -12.89
C GLN A 380 22.15 -8.09 -12.08
N PHE A 381 21.72 -7.80 -10.85
CA PHE A 381 21.15 -8.79 -9.94
C PHE A 381 19.75 -8.32 -9.55
N LEU A 382 18.74 -8.94 -10.15
CA LEU A 382 17.36 -8.59 -9.99
C LEU A 382 16.63 -9.62 -9.14
N ILE A 383 16.01 -9.18 -8.07
CA ILE A 383 15.15 -9.98 -7.18
C ILE A 383 13.75 -9.41 -7.26
N ARG A 384 12.75 -10.23 -7.51
CA ARG A 384 11.32 -9.85 -7.61
C ARG A 384 10.42 -10.88 -6.94
N GLU A 385 9.41 -10.37 -6.21
CA GLU A 385 8.23 -11.12 -5.77
C GLU A 385 7.31 -11.49 -6.94
#